data_c3e7e710a5980014f741b8c9e805eb23
#
_entry.id   c3e7e710a5980014f741b8c9e805eb23
#
_cell.length_a   1.000
_cell.length_b   1.000
_cell.length_c   1.000
_cell.angle_alpha   90.00
_cell.angle_beta   90.00
_cell.angle_gamma   90.00
#
_symmetry.space_group_name_H-M   'P 1'
#
loop_
_entity.id
_entity.type
_entity.pdbx_description
1 polymer ?
#
loop_
_entity_poly.entity_id
_entity_poly.type
_entity_poly.pdbx_seq_one_letter_code
_entity_poly.pdbx_strand_id
1 'polypeptide(L)'
;MEENDRLIKGRLLCAAAAERNPYVIIDAGARGNLPEPWSLMAPDNVRVHGFEPDPEAYKELEKLHTLNRLYHPFALWNKQGAIQLHLNMSRATSSVYPPNPEVLSLFPEKNTATRATEKIIEVPANSLDEMIEERWIDHLKIDVHSAEMEVLEGATKLLSSVFSVLVEAWCLEVHKGQRLLGDILVYMDQKGFEPYAFDNQYMAWGEAKPLGLKTSGRKRQVASVVLFIRKDFNRIPDNQKFKAAAILDIYGYPEAAHRMLKLAKADSEMLEKHLSTWNNRPKLRGPILRRILGQKEDLYIAPLT
;
A
#
# COMPACT_ATOMS: atom_id res chain seq x y z
N MET A 1 -15.19 8.35 20.15
CA MET A 1 -16.49 8.39 19.42
C MET A 1 -16.36 9.15 18.10
N GLU A 2 -15.71 10.32 18.05
CA GLU A 2 -15.56 11.13 16.81
C GLU A 2 -14.64 10.53 15.73
N GLU A 3 -13.68 9.71 16.09
CA GLU A 3 -12.68 9.16 15.19
C GLU A 3 -13.22 7.99 14.35
N ASN A 4 -14.09 7.17 14.93
CA ASN A 4 -14.81 6.12 14.21
C ASN A 4 -15.85 6.67 13.21
N ASP A 5 -16.42 7.84 13.51
CA ASP A 5 -17.45 8.47 12.66
C ASP A 5 -16.88 8.99 11.33
N ARG A 6 -15.58 9.30 11.28
CA ARG A 6 -14.87 9.81 10.08
C ARG A 6 -14.62 8.73 9.04
N LEU A 7 -14.23 7.54 9.50
CA LEU A 7 -14.07 6.36 8.64
C LEU A 7 -15.45 5.82 8.18
N ILE A 8 -16.49 5.95 9.00
CA ILE A 8 -17.84 5.46 8.69
C ILE A 8 -18.44 6.16 7.47
N LYS A 9 -18.20 7.46 7.26
CA LYS A 9 -18.82 8.23 6.17
C LYS A 9 -18.21 7.95 4.78
N GLY A 10 -16.88 7.74 4.70
CA GLY A 10 -16.26 7.21 3.48
C GLY A 10 -16.63 5.73 3.22
N ARG A 11 -16.88 4.98 4.28
CA ARG A 11 -17.38 3.59 4.23
C ARG A 11 -18.76 3.46 3.60
N LEU A 12 -19.65 4.43 3.75
CA LEU A 12 -21.00 4.36 3.16
C LEU A 12 -20.95 4.32 1.64
N LEU A 13 -20.13 5.17 1.02
CA LEU A 13 -19.98 5.14 -0.43
C LEU A 13 -19.26 3.87 -0.90
N CYS A 14 -18.23 3.42 -0.15
CA CYS A 14 -17.56 2.16 -0.40
C CYS A 14 -18.48 0.95 -0.29
N ALA A 15 -19.30 0.88 0.76
CA ALA A 15 -20.27 -0.20 0.95
C ALA A 15 -21.31 -0.24 -0.18
N ALA A 16 -21.92 0.91 -0.49
CA ALA A 16 -22.90 1.01 -1.56
C ALA A 16 -22.33 0.67 -2.94
N ALA A 17 -21.05 0.96 -3.18
CA ALA A 17 -20.37 0.55 -4.42
C ALA A 17 -20.11 -0.96 -4.46
N ALA A 18 -19.73 -1.56 -3.33
CA ALA A 18 -19.45 -2.98 -3.20
C ALA A 18 -20.68 -3.86 -3.35
N GLU A 19 -21.85 -3.41 -2.88
CA GLU A 19 -23.14 -4.12 -3.09
C GLU A 19 -23.46 -4.32 -4.56
N ARG A 20 -22.97 -3.44 -5.44
CA ARG A 20 -23.16 -3.54 -6.89
C ARG A 20 -22.13 -4.47 -7.55
N ASN A 21 -20.90 -4.43 -7.06
CA ASN A 21 -19.77 -5.18 -7.60
C ASN A 21 -18.63 -5.19 -6.56
N PRO A 22 -18.24 -6.34 -5.99
CA PRO A 22 -17.20 -6.40 -4.97
C PRO A 22 -15.89 -5.76 -5.43
N TYR A 23 -15.16 -5.16 -4.50
CA TYR A 23 -13.83 -4.64 -4.77
C TYR A 23 -12.84 -5.78 -4.97
N VAL A 24 -11.98 -5.66 -5.97
CA VAL A 24 -10.85 -6.57 -6.18
C VAL A 24 -9.58 -5.89 -5.69
N ILE A 25 -8.99 -6.50 -4.66
CA ILE A 25 -7.81 -5.98 -3.95
C ILE A 25 -6.66 -6.95 -4.12
N ILE A 26 -5.49 -6.44 -4.46
CA ILE A 26 -4.24 -7.19 -4.42
C ILE A 26 -3.39 -6.64 -3.27
N ASP A 27 -2.93 -7.54 -2.38
CA ASP A 27 -2.06 -7.23 -1.25
C ASP A 27 -0.72 -7.95 -1.43
N ALA A 28 0.26 -7.27 -2.01
CA ALA A 28 1.63 -7.73 -2.13
C ALA A 28 2.39 -7.44 -0.83
N GLY A 29 2.85 -8.50 -0.15
CA GLY A 29 3.33 -8.45 1.22
C GLY A 29 2.16 -8.50 2.21
N ALA A 30 1.34 -9.56 2.13
CA ALA A 30 0.08 -9.71 2.84
C ALA A 30 0.23 -10.13 4.32
N ARG A 31 1.44 -10.05 4.88
CA ARG A 31 1.69 -10.41 6.28
C ARG A 31 0.74 -9.67 7.22
N GLY A 32 -0.02 -10.45 8.02
CA GLY A 32 -0.96 -9.92 8.99
C GLY A 32 -2.39 -9.76 8.46
N ASN A 33 -3.07 -8.71 8.87
CA ASN A 33 -4.44 -8.45 8.47
C ASN A 33 -4.49 -7.56 7.24
N LEU A 34 -5.50 -7.77 6.40
CA LEU A 34 -5.82 -6.85 5.32
C LEU A 34 -5.92 -5.41 5.89
N PRO A 35 -5.25 -4.42 5.28
CA PRO A 35 -5.25 -3.05 5.82
C PRO A 35 -6.63 -2.39 5.72
N GLU A 36 -6.85 -1.38 6.58
CA GLU A 36 -8.01 -0.50 6.43
C GLU A 36 -7.93 0.29 5.10
N PRO A 37 -9.03 0.58 4.44
CA PRO A 37 -10.42 0.35 4.88
C PRO A 37 -10.96 -1.05 4.56
N TRP A 38 -10.20 -1.86 3.85
CA TRP A 38 -10.64 -3.13 3.26
C TRP A 38 -10.98 -4.19 4.32
N SER A 39 -10.24 -4.21 5.43
CA SER A 39 -10.49 -5.10 6.58
C SER A 39 -11.84 -4.87 7.27
N LEU A 40 -12.43 -3.69 7.07
CA LEU A 40 -13.67 -3.25 7.71
C LEU A 40 -14.91 -3.50 6.84
N MET A 41 -14.70 -3.94 5.61
CA MET A 41 -15.79 -4.27 4.70
C MET A 41 -16.33 -5.67 4.97
N ALA A 42 -17.62 -5.88 4.67
CA ALA A 42 -18.19 -7.22 4.73
C ALA A 42 -17.42 -8.17 3.79
N PRO A 43 -17.23 -9.44 4.16
CA PRO A 43 -16.44 -10.39 3.37
C PRO A 43 -16.88 -10.52 1.91
N ASP A 44 -18.17 -10.41 1.64
CA ASP A 44 -18.74 -10.51 0.28
C ASP A 44 -18.52 -9.24 -0.55
N ASN A 45 -18.12 -8.14 0.07
CA ASN A 45 -17.90 -6.85 -0.59
C ASN A 45 -16.46 -6.69 -1.10
N VAL A 46 -15.56 -7.63 -0.80
CA VAL A 46 -14.17 -7.60 -1.22
C VAL A 46 -13.71 -8.97 -1.72
N ARG A 47 -12.98 -8.99 -2.82
CA ARG A 47 -12.18 -10.12 -3.27
C ARG A 47 -10.71 -9.76 -3.11
N VAL A 48 -9.96 -10.61 -2.41
CA VAL A 48 -8.57 -10.36 -2.05
C VAL A 48 -7.65 -11.42 -2.63
N HIS A 49 -6.58 -10.99 -3.28
CA HIS A 49 -5.42 -11.81 -3.60
C HIS A 49 -4.24 -11.31 -2.77
N GLY A 50 -3.86 -12.06 -1.74
CA GLY A 50 -2.73 -11.75 -0.86
C GLY A 50 -1.52 -12.63 -1.21
N PHE A 51 -0.32 -12.05 -1.17
CA PHE A 51 0.93 -12.76 -1.47
C PHE A 51 1.91 -12.60 -0.32
N GLU A 52 2.36 -13.74 0.25
CA GLU A 52 3.29 -13.77 1.37
C GLU A 52 4.27 -14.94 1.19
N PRO A 53 5.56 -14.68 0.93
CA PRO A 53 6.53 -15.74 0.69
C PRO A 53 7.09 -16.39 1.96
N ASP A 54 7.00 -15.74 3.14
CA ASP A 54 7.47 -16.34 4.41
C ASP A 54 6.53 -17.49 4.80
N PRO A 55 7.03 -18.75 4.85
CA PRO A 55 6.17 -19.90 5.11
C PRO A 55 5.47 -19.87 6.47
N GLU A 56 6.06 -19.22 7.48
CA GLU A 56 5.45 -19.09 8.80
C GLU A 56 4.28 -18.10 8.79
N ALA A 57 4.47 -16.96 8.12
CA ALA A 57 3.40 -15.97 7.97
C ALA A 57 2.29 -16.50 7.07
N TYR A 58 2.63 -17.19 5.99
CA TYR A 58 1.65 -17.80 5.09
C TYR A 58 0.73 -18.80 5.80
N LYS A 59 1.24 -19.65 6.70
CA LYS A 59 0.43 -20.58 7.48
C LYS A 59 -0.69 -19.90 8.28
N GLU A 60 -0.46 -18.69 8.75
CA GLU A 60 -1.51 -17.93 9.46
C GLU A 60 -2.54 -17.36 8.47
N LEU A 61 -2.09 -16.90 7.30
CA LEU A 61 -2.96 -16.41 6.23
C LEU A 61 -3.80 -17.52 5.62
N GLU A 62 -3.24 -18.70 5.47
CA GLU A 62 -3.94 -19.90 4.94
C GLU A 62 -5.21 -20.23 5.74
N LYS A 63 -5.20 -19.99 7.05
CA LYS A 63 -6.38 -20.17 7.92
C LYS A 63 -7.50 -19.16 7.62
N LEU A 64 -7.18 -18.06 6.93
CA LEU A 64 -8.11 -17.00 6.57
C LEU A 64 -8.67 -17.16 5.14
N HIS A 65 -8.30 -18.24 4.44
CA HIS A 65 -8.81 -18.53 3.10
C HIS A 65 -10.33 -18.66 3.09
N THR A 66 -10.94 -18.02 2.10
CA THR A 66 -12.36 -18.14 1.77
C THR A 66 -12.53 -18.06 0.26
N LEU A 67 -13.74 -18.16 -0.26
CA LEU A 67 -14.03 -17.96 -1.68
C LEU A 67 -13.63 -16.56 -2.18
N ASN A 68 -13.63 -15.57 -1.28
CA ASN A 68 -13.33 -14.18 -1.61
C ASN A 68 -11.96 -13.72 -1.07
N ARG A 69 -11.20 -14.59 -0.39
CA ARG A 69 -9.86 -14.28 0.13
C ARG A 69 -8.92 -15.41 -0.21
N LEU A 70 -8.07 -15.15 -1.19
CA LEU A 70 -7.09 -16.09 -1.69
C LEU A 70 -5.69 -15.61 -1.31
N TYR A 71 -4.94 -16.43 -0.58
CA TYR A 71 -3.57 -16.13 -0.21
C TYR A 71 -2.63 -17.11 -0.92
N HIS A 72 -1.46 -16.61 -1.35
CA HIS A 72 -0.52 -17.32 -2.19
C HIS A 72 0.87 -17.34 -1.54
N PRO A 73 1.54 -18.52 -1.44
CA PRO A 73 2.87 -18.67 -0.84
C PRO A 73 4.00 -18.31 -1.83
N PHE A 74 3.85 -17.20 -2.54
CA PHE A 74 4.81 -16.78 -3.56
C PHE A 74 5.39 -15.41 -3.20
N ALA A 75 6.69 -15.22 -3.50
CA ALA A 75 7.21 -13.88 -3.67
C ALA A 75 6.72 -13.32 -5.01
N LEU A 76 6.26 -12.08 -5.02
CA LEU A 76 5.97 -11.40 -6.27
C LEU A 76 7.28 -10.86 -6.88
N TRP A 77 7.44 -11.13 -8.16
CA TRP A 77 8.64 -10.78 -8.92
C TRP A 77 8.26 -10.40 -10.36
N ASN A 78 9.25 -10.04 -11.19
CA ASN A 78 9.00 -9.69 -12.60
C ASN A 78 8.85 -10.91 -13.54
N LYS A 79 9.08 -12.14 -13.04
CA LYS A 79 8.95 -13.39 -13.80
C LYS A 79 8.82 -14.58 -12.85
N GLN A 80 8.33 -15.69 -13.39
CA GLN A 80 8.28 -16.97 -12.67
C GLN A 80 9.70 -17.52 -12.40
N GLY A 81 9.89 -18.15 -11.24
CA GLY A 81 11.14 -18.76 -10.84
C GLY A 81 11.23 -19.05 -9.36
N ALA A 82 12.44 -19.12 -8.85
CA ALA A 82 12.75 -19.17 -7.43
C ALA A 82 13.73 -18.05 -7.09
N ILE A 83 13.56 -17.45 -5.90
CA ILE A 83 14.42 -16.36 -5.42
C ILE A 83 14.80 -16.57 -3.97
N GLN A 84 15.89 -15.95 -3.55
CA GLN A 84 16.32 -15.97 -2.16
C GLN A 84 15.52 -14.95 -1.36
N LEU A 85 15.00 -15.37 -0.20
CA LEU A 85 14.36 -14.50 0.79
C LEU A 85 15.25 -14.44 2.03
N HIS A 86 15.71 -13.24 2.37
CA HIS A 86 16.43 -12.93 3.59
C HIS A 86 15.44 -12.76 4.72
N LEU A 87 15.28 -13.77 5.56
CA LEU A 87 14.48 -13.71 6.77
C LEU A 87 15.26 -12.97 7.84
N ASN A 88 14.81 -11.78 8.19
CA ASN A 88 15.49 -10.90 9.14
C ASN A 88 15.03 -11.18 10.58
N MET A 89 15.77 -10.67 11.57
CA MET A 89 15.43 -10.74 13.00
C MET A 89 14.02 -10.21 13.27
N SER A 90 13.63 -9.12 12.64
CA SER A 90 12.23 -8.72 12.52
C SER A 90 11.68 -9.26 11.20
N ARG A 91 10.85 -10.28 11.26
CA ARG A 91 10.26 -10.90 10.07
C ARG A 91 9.52 -9.91 9.15
N ALA A 92 8.94 -8.87 9.76
CA ALA A 92 8.29 -7.78 9.02
C ALA A 92 9.24 -6.94 8.17
N THR A 93 10.55 -7.06 8.32
CA THR A 93 11.56 -6.37 7.51
C THR A 93 12.30 -7.31 6.55
N SER A 94 11.83 -8.55 6.40
CA SER A 94 12.42 -9.54 5.49
C SER A 94 12.31 -9.06 4.04
N SER A 95 13.31 -9.38 3.22
CA SER A 95 13.41 -8.89 1.84
C SER A 95 14.06 -9.94 0.94
N VAL A 96 13.82 -9.86 -0.36
CA VAL A 96 14.56 -10.61 -1.37
C VAL A 96 15.96 -10.04 -1.64
N TYR A 97 16.21 -8.83 -1.15
CA TYR A 97 17.51 -8.17 -1.22
C TYR A 97 18.24 -8.24 0.13
N PRO A 98 19.58 -8.42 0.14
CA PRO A 98 20.36 -8.40 1.38
C PRO A 98 20.37 -7.01 1.99
N PRO A 99 20.35 -6.89 3.34
CA PRO A 99 20.49 -5.61 4.01
C PRO A 99 21.77 -4.87 3.60
N ASN A 100 21.71 -3.54 3.54
CA ASN A 100 22.88 -2.70 3.26
C ASN A 100 23.46 -2.13 4.57
N PRO A 101 24.52 -2.73 5.14
CA PRO A 101 25.06 -2.31 6.43
C PRO A 101 25.65 -0.91 6.38
N GLU A 102 26.14 -0.44 5.23
CA GLU A 102 26.70 0.92 5.09
C GLU A 102 25.64 1.98 5.31
N VAL A 103 24.47 1.80 4.70
CA VAL A 103 23.33 2.73 4.88
C VAL A 103 22.68 2.56 6.25
N LEU A 104 22.50 1.32 6.72
CA LEU A 104 21.86 1.04 7.99
C LEU A 104 22.66 1.53 9.20
N SER A 105 24.03 1.55 9.10
CA SER A 105 24.88 2.09 10.16
C SER A 105 24.71 3.58 10.44
N LEU A 106 24.11 4.32 9.51
CA LEU A 106 23.78 5.75 9.69
C LEU A 106 22.64 5.98 10.67
N PHE A 107 21.90 4.95 11.04
CA PHE A 107 20.71 5.00 11.88
C PHE A 107 20.94 4.33 13.24
N PRO A 108 20.03 4.50 14.21
CA PRO A 108 20.16 3.85 15.51
C PRO A 108 20.33 2.33 15.38
N GLU A 109 21.19 1.75 16.21
CA GLU A 109 21.56 0.32 16.20
C GLU A 109 20.33 -0.61 16.19
N LYS A 110 19.24 -0.26 16.88
CA LYS A 110 18.00 -1.01 16.86
C LYS A 110 17.47 -1.24 15.44
N ASN A 111 17.59 -0.25 14.56
CA ASN A 111 17.11 -0.36 13.18
C ASN A 111 17.99 -1.32 12.34
N THR A 112 19.29 -1.33 12.60
CA THR A 112 20.24 -2.27 11.97
C THR A 112 19.97 -3.69 12.47
N ALA A 113 19.83 -3.87 13.79
CA ALA A 113 19.58 -5.15 14.41
C ALA A 113 18.29 -5.82 13.90
N THR A 114 17.19 -5.07 13.76
CA THR A 114 15.92 -5.62 13.26
C THR A 114 15.99 -6.10 11.82
N ARG A 115 16.90 -5.56 11.02
CA ARG A 115 17.13 -5.92 9.61
C ARG A 115 18.30 -6.89 9.39
N ALA A 116 18.98 -7.33 10.45
CA ALA A 116 20.01 -8.36 10.33
C ALA A 116 19.37 -9.67 9.84
N THR A 117 19.94 -10.25 8.78
CA THR A 117 19.48 -11.52 8.24
C THR A 117 19.80 -12.66 9.21
N GLU A 118 18.78 -13.36 9.66
CA GLU A 118 18.88 -14.55 10.51
C GLU A 118 19.03 -15.81 9.67
N LYS A 119 18.29 -15.90 8.57
CA LYS A 119 18.27 -17.06 7.69
C LYS A 119 17.95 -16.64 6.26
N ILE A 120 18.55 -17.34 5.30
CA ILE A 120 18.20 -17.23 3.88
C ILE A 120 17.49 -18.51 3.46
N ILE A 121 16.35 -18.38 2.80
CA ILE A 121 15.61 -19.49 2.23
C ILE A 121 15.32 -19.22 0.76
N GLU A 122 15.16 -20.29 -0.01
CA GLU A 122 14.64 -20.20 -1.37
C GLU A 122 13.11 -20.29 -1.33
N VAL A 123 12.45 -19.39 -2.05
CA VAL A 123 10.99 -19.33 -2.16
C VAL A 123 10.57 -19.26 -3.63
N PRO A 124 9.41 -19.84 -3.99
CA PRO A 124 8.87 -19.68 -5.33
C PRO A 124 8.48 -18.22 -5.58
N ALA A 125 8.70 -17.77 -6.82
CA ALA A 125 8.38 -16.43 -7.27
C ALA A 125 7.51 -16.47 -8.52
N ASN A 126 6.60 -15.49 -8.66
CA ASN A 126 5.77 -15.36 -9.83
C ASN A 126 5.42 -13.88 -10.11
N SER A 127 4.93 -13.57 -11.30
CA SER A 127 4.50 -12.23 -11.66
C SER A 127 2.99 -12.07 -11.46
N LEU A 128 2.54 -10.84 -11.20
CA LEU A 128 1.11 -10.54 -11.14
C LEU A 128 0.43 -10.76 -12.49
N ASP A 129 1.13 -10.50 -13.59
CA ASP A 129 0.63 -10.73 -14.94
C ASP A 129 0.30 -12.20 -15.26
N GLU A 130 0.94 -13.14 -14.54
CA GLU A 130 0.71 -14.60 -14.68
C GLU A 130 -0.29 -15.14 -13.67
N MET A 131 -0.40 -14.49 -12.49
CA MET A 131 -1.21 -15.02 -11.38
C MET A 131 -2.63 -14.46 -11.34
N ILE A 132 -2.87 -13.28 -11.91
CA ILE A 132 -4.14 -12.56 -11.78
C ILE A 132 -4.90 -12.60 -13.11
N GLU A 133 -6.10 -13.17 -13.09
CA GLU A 133 -7.00 -13.28 -14.24
C GLU A 133 -8.12 -12.22 -14.24
N GLU A 134 -8.25 -11.45 -13.16
CA GLU A 134 -9.25 -10.41 -13.02
C GLU A 134 -9.09 -9.33 -14.08
N ARG A 135 -10.22 -8.96 -14.71
CA ARG A 135 -10.25 -7.94 -15.77
C ARG A 135 -10.09 -6.52 -15.24
N TRP A 136 -10.28 -6.32 -13.95
CA TRP A 136 -10.19 -5.02 -13.30
C TRP A 136 -9.80 -5.18 -11.83
N ILE A 137 -8.82 -4.39 -11.43
CA ILE A 137 -8.32 -4.31 -10.05
C ILE A 137 -8.64 -2.92 -9.51
N ASP A 138 -9.32 -2.87 -8.39
CA ASP A 138 -9.70 -1.61 -7.77
C ASP A 138 -8.54 -1.00 -6.98
N HIS A 139 -7.76 -1.86 -6.30
CA HIS A 139 -6.62 -1.41 -5.50
C HIS A 139 -5.51 -2.45 -5.46
N LEU A 140 -4.27 -2.00 -5.72
CA LEU A 140 -3.05 -2.79 -5.60
C LEU A 140 -2.19 -2.16 -4.49
N LYS A 141 -1.97 -2.86 -3.38
CA LYS A 141 -0.99 -2.49 -2.37
C LYS A 141 0.31 -3.25 -2.62
N ILE A 142 1.45 -2.55 -2.55
CA ILE A 142 2.80 -3.13 -2.67
C ILE A 142 3.64 -2.66 -1.48
N ASP A 143 4.00 -3.61 -0.62
CA ASP A 143 4.80 -3.41 0.57
C ASP A 143 5.59 -4.71 0.82
N VAL A 144 6.64 -4.89 0.03
CA VAL A 144 7.45 -6.12 -0.04
C VAL A 144 8.90 -5.91 0.38
N HIS A 145 9.15 -4.76 1.02
CA HIS A 145 10.46 -4.39 1.53
C HIS A 145 11.58 -4.47 0.49
N SER A 146 11.56 -3.50 -0.42
CA SER A 146 12.61 -3.18 -1.41
C SER A 146 12.50 -3.82 -2.80
N ALA A 147 11.52 -4.71 -3.02
CA ALA A 147 11.27 -5.31 -4.34
C ALA A 147 10.03 -4.73 -5.05
N GLU A 148 9.61 -3.54 -4.68
CA GLU A 148 8.39 -2.90 -5.19
C GLU A 148 8.47 -2.68 -6.71
N MET A 149 9.65 -2.35 -7.23
CA MET A 149 9.85 -2.14 -8.66
C MET A 149 9.70 -3.44 -9.44
N GLU A 150 10.24 -4.54 -8.96
CA GLU A 150 10.14 -5.86 -9.58
C GLU A 150 8.69 -6.36 -9.60
N VAL A 151 7.91 -6.09 -8.55
CA VAL A 151 6.47 -6.36 -8.53
C VAL A 151 5.75 -5.55 -9.59
N LEU A 152 6.06 -4.25 -9.72
CA LEU A 152 5.48 -3.37 -10.74
C LEU A 152 5.86 -3.80 -12.17
N GLU A 153 7.11 -4.23 -12.40
CA GLU A 153 7.55 -4.78 -13.68
C GLU A 153 6.81 -6.08 -14.03
N GLY A 154 6.55 -6.94 -13.01
CA GLY A 154 5.75 -8.15 -13.15
C GLY A 154 4.24 -7.92 -13.29
N ALA A 155 3.79 -6.68 -13.20
CA ALA A 155 2.40 -6.25 -13.36
C ALA A 155 2.18 -5.38 -14.60
N THR A 156 3.06 -5.43 -15.58
CA THR A 156 3.06 -4.49 -16.73
C THR A 156 1.75 -4.50 -17.51
N LYS A 157 1.14 -5.67 -17.72
CA LYS A 157 -0.17 -5.80 -18.39
C LYS A 157 -1.30 -5.47 -17.41
N LEU A 158 -1.23 -6.02 -16.20
CA LEU A 158 -2.22 -5.82 -15.14
C LEU A 158 -2.43 -4.34 -14.83
N LEU A 159 -1.35 -3.54 -14.77
CA LEU A 159 -1.42 -2.10 -14.53
C LEU A 159 -2.34 -1.37 -15.52
N SER A 160 -2.60 -1.91 -16.72
CA SER A 160 -3.56 -1.31 -17.66
C SER A 160 -5.00 -1.35 -17.14
N SER A 161 -5.31 -2.25 -16.22
CA SER A 161 -6.64 -2.47 -15.61
C SER A 161 -6.69 -2.24 -14.09
N VAL A 162 -5.71 -1.56 -13.51
CA VAL A 162 -5.69 -1.15 -12.09
C VAL A 162 -6.15 0.29 -11.96
N PHE A 163 -6.98 0.60 -10.95
CA PHE A 163 -7.40 1.98 -10.67
C PHE A 163 -6.43 2.72 -9.76
N SER A 164 -6.10 2.16 -8.62
CA SER A 164 -5.23 2.77 -7.61
C SER A 164 -4.12 1.84 -7.16
N VAL A 165 -2.93 2.39 -6.92
CA VAL A 165 -1.76 1.65 -6.44
C VAL A 165 -1.20 2.36 -5.23
N LEU A 166 -0.96 1.62 -4.15
CA LEU A 166 -0.31 2.10 -2.93
C LEU A 166 1.03 1.39 -2.79
N VAL A 167 2.12 2.13 -2.80
CA VAL A 167 3.48 1.58 -2.79
C VAL A 167 4.28 2.16 -1.63
N GLU A 168 4.91 1.29 -0.80
CA GLU A 168 5.99 1.73 0.07
C GLU A 168 7.28 1.84 -0.76
N ALA A 169 7.81 3.05 -0.92
CA ALA A 169 8.96 3.34 -1.77
C ALA A 169 10.11 3.94 -0.97
N TRP A 170 11.30 3.35 -1.08
CA TRP A 170 12.48 3.76 -0.33
C TRP A 170 13.21 4.92 -1.00
N CYS A 171 13.68 5.88 -0.20
CA CYS A 171 14.54 6.99 -0.64
C CYS A 171 16.03 6.65 -0.52
N LEU A 172 16.36 5.57 0.18
CA LEU A 172 17.72 5.12 0.47
C LEU A 172 17.84 3.63 0.18
N GLU A 173 19.01 3.21 -0.25
CA GLU A 173 19.34 1.81 -0.50
C GLU A 173 19.55 1.04 0.83
N VAL A 174 18.46 0.82 1.58
CA VAL A 174 18.51 0.06 2.84
C VAL A 174 18.77 -1.44 2.62
N HIS A 175 18.48 -1.93 1.43
CA HIS A 175 18.86 -3.24 0.94
C HIS A 175 19.67 -3.07 -0.36
N LYS A 176 20.77 -3.82 -0.51
CA LYS A 176 21.67 -3.70 -1.66
C LYS A 176 21.00 -4.11 -2.97
N GLY A 177 21.06 -3.24 -3.96
CA GLY A 177 20.50 -3.48 -5.29
C GLY A 177 19.03 -3.08 -5.48
N GLN A 178 18.35 -2.63 -4.42
CA GLN A 178 16.96 -2.17 -4.52
C GLN A 178 16.82 -0.92 -5.41
N ARG A 179 15.66 -0.79 -6.02
CA ARG A 179 15.27 0.44 -6.72
C ARG A 179 14.68 1.45 -5.73
N LEU A 180 14.75 2.74 -6.07
CA LEU A 180 14.38 3.81 -5.17
C LEU A 180 13.08 4.51 -5.61
N LEU A 181 12.55 5.36 -4.75
CA LEU A 181 11.34 6.15 -5.00
C LEU A 181 11.35 6.87 -6.35
N GLY A 182 12.51 7.41 -6.76
CA GLY A 182 12.63 8.09 -8.06
C GLY A 182 12.35 7.18 -9.25
N ASP A 183 12.84 5.94 -9.21
CA ASP A 183 12.60 4.94 -10.27
C ASP A 183 11.11 4.59 -10.35
N ILE A 184 10.46 4.39 -9.18
CA ILE A 184 9.03 4.06 -9.09
C ILE A 184 8.17 5.21 -9.62
N LEU A 185 8.49 6.46 -9.28
CA LEU A 185 7.74 7.62 -9.77
C LEU A 185 7.78 7.71 -11.29
N VAL A 186 8.96 7.55 -11.89
CA VAL A 186 9.14 7.58 -13.36
C VAL A 186 8.38 6.42 -14.02
N TYR A 187 8.50 5.21 -13.47
CA TYR A 187 7.81 4.03 -14.01
C TYR A 187 6.28 4.18 -13.97
N MET A 188 5.74 4.61 -12.83
CA MET A 188 4.30 4.79 -12.67
C MET A 188 3.75 5.90 -13.57
N ASP A 189 4.50 6.98 -13.78
CA ASP A 189 4.13 8.02 -14.75
C ASP A 189 3.99 7.48 -16.18
N GLN A 190 4.96 6.65 -16.61
CA GLN A 190 4.95 5.97 -17.92
C GLN A 190 3.78 4.97 -18.05
N LYS A 191 3.33 4.37 -16.94
CA LYS A 191 2.18 3.46 -16.90
C LYS A 191 0.82 4.18 -16.81
N GLY A 192 0.81 5.51 -16.82
CA GLY A 192 -0.39 6.34 -16.82
C GLY A 192 -0.99 6.57 -15.44
N PHE A 193 -0.17 6.57 -14.40
CA PHE A 193 -0.53 6.93 -13.03
C PHE A 193 0.12 8.24 -12.61
N GLU A 194 -0.51 8.93 -11.68
CA GLU A 194 0.04 10.12 -11.03
C GLU A 194 0.00 9.98 -9.51
N PRO A 195 0.98 10.52 -8.78
CA PRO A 195 0.99 10.48 -7.33
C PRO A 195 -0.04 11.48 -6.77
N TYR A 196 -0.93 10.97 -5.91
CA TYR A 196 -1.96 11.78 -5.22
C TYR A 196 -1.54 12.14 -3.81
N ALA A 197 -0.83 11.24 -3.13
CA ALA A 197 -0.38 11.49 -1.76
C ALA A 197 0.99 10.85 -1.50
N PHE A 198 1.75 11.49 -0.60
CA PHE A 198 2.98 10.97 -0.03
C PHE A 198 2.86 10.96 1.49
N ASP A 199 2.98 9.81 2.11
CA ASP A 199 3.19 9.68 3.55
C ASP A 199 4.66 9.37 3.81
N ASN A 200 5.41 10.41 4.16
CA ASN A 200 6.86 10.34 4.29
C ASN A 200 7.28 9.73 5.63
N GLN A 201 8.21 8.81 5.57
CA GLN A 201 8.80 8.15 6.73
C GLN A 201 10.19 8.74 7.00
N TYR A 202 10.47 9.03 8.28
CA TYR A 202 11.71 9.68 8.68
C TYR A 202 12.43 8.90 9.77
N MET A 203 13.74 8.80 9.69
CA MET A 203 14.60 8.24 10.74
C MET A 203 15.53 9.29 11.32
N ALA A 204 15.81 9.21 12.63
CA ALA A 204 16.86 9.98 13.27
C ALA A 204 18.23 9.41 12.94
N TRP A 205 19.28 10.24 12.95
CA TRP A 205 20.64 9.79 12.82
C TRP A 205 21.10 9.04 14.07
N GLY A 206 21.84 7.94 13.91
CA GLY A 206 22.35 7.13 15.01
C GLY A 206 23.33 7.88 15.92
N GLU A 207 24.13 8.78 15.36
CA GLU A 207 25.15 9.54 16.07
C GLU A 207 24.65 10.78 16.83
N ALA A 208 23.38 11.12 16.75
CA ALA A 208 22.84 12.34 17.38
C ALA A 208 23.06 12.38 18.91
N LYS A 209 22.98 11.23 19.59
CA LYS A 209 23.23 11.12 21.04
C LYS A 209 24.69 11.25 21.42
N PRO A 210 25.66 10.55 20.74
CA PRO A 210 27.09 10.72 21.02
C PRO A 210 27.60 12.15 20.84
N LEU A 211 26.99 12.92 19.94
CA LEU A 211 27.37 14.32 19.71
C LEU A 211 26.89 15.29 20.81
N GLY A 212 26.14 14.83 21.80
CA GLY A 212 25.65 15.66 22.89
C GLY A 212 24.67 16.76 22.46
N LEU A 213 24.02 16.61 21.32
CA LEU A 213 23.03 17.56 20.83
C LEU A 213 21.82 17.59 21.76
N LYS A 214 21.48 18.79 22.28
CA LYS A 214 20.31 18.98 23.16
C LYS A 214 18.98 18.94 22.40
N THR A 215 19.01 19.22 21.09
CA THR A 215 17.84 19.17 20.21
C THR A 215 18.12 18.24 19.03
N SER A 216 17.14 17.42 18.67
CA SER A 216 17.23 16.63 17.44
C SER A 216 17.15 17.58 16.24
N GLY A 217 18.15 17.52 15.34
CA GLY A 217 18.09 18.14 14.03
C GLY A 217 16.94 17.54 13.18
N ARG A 218 16.86 17.96 11.91
CA ARG A 218 15.91 17.36 10.97
C ARG A 218 16.21 15.86 10.81
N LYS A 219 15.16 15.03 10.92
CA LYS A 219 15.25 13.61 10.60
C LYS A 219 15.42 13.44 9.08
N ARG A 220 16.10 12.38 8.67
CA ARG A 220 16.25 12.04 7.26
C ARG A 220 15.01 11.26 6.78
N GLN A 221 14.44 11.66 5.65
CA GLN A 221 13.44 10.86 4.96
C GLN A 221 14.11 9.58 4.44
N VAL A 222 13.51 8.43 4.75
CA VAL A 222 14.03 7.10 4.38
C VAL A 222 13.14 6.37 3.41
N ALA A 223 11.83 6.59 3.49
CA ALA A 223 10.84 6.00 2.61
C ALA A 223 9.62 6.94 2.48
N SER A 224 8.74 6.62 1.58
CA SER A 224 7.42 7.22 1.46
C SER A 224 6.43 6.16 1.02
N VAL A 225 5.25 6.17 1.62
CA VAL A 225 4.11 5.47 1.06
C VAL A 225 3.42 6.40 0.09
N VAL A 226 3.34 5.98 -1.16
CA VAL A 226 2.79 6.79 -2.25
C VAL A 226 1.49 6.19 -2.75
N LEU A 227 0.43 6.99 -2.74
CA LEU A 227 -0.82 6.65 -3.41
C LEU A 227 -0.76 7.16 -4.86
N PHE A 228 -0.83 6.23 -5.79
CA PHE A 228 -0.96 6.52 -7.22
C PHE A 228 -2.39 6.29 -7.68
N ILE A 229 -2.91 7.18 -8.49
CA ILE A 229 -4.22 7.10 -9.13
C ILE A 229 -4.05 7.16 -10.66
N ARG A 230 -4.85 6.42 -11.38
CA ARG A 230 -4.89 6.46 -12.85
C ARG A 230 -5.21 7.86 -13.35
N LYS A 231 -4.40 8.40 -14.28
CA LYS A 231 -4.54 9.76 -14.83
C LYS A 231 -5.83 9.94 -15.62
N ASP A 232 -6.15 9.00 -16.51
CA ASP A 232 -7.28 9.13 -17.43
C ASP A 232 -8.54 8.45 -16.89
N PHE A 233 -9.41 9.22 -16.29
CA PHE A 233 -10.70 8.75 -15.75
C PHE A 233 -11.68 8.29 -16.84
N ASN A 234 -11.50 8.74 -18.10
CA ASN A 234 -12.39 8.33 -19.18
C ASN A 234 -12.14 6.87 -19.63
N ARG A 235 -10.93 6.33 -19.37
CA ARG A 235 -10.59 4.94 -19.65
C ARG A 235 -11.09 3.95 -18.61
N ILE A 236 -11.67 4.43 -17.50
CA ILE A 236 -12.25 3.56 -16.48
C ILE A 236 -13.58 3.01 -17.02
N PRO A 237 -13.79 1.68 -16.99
CA PRO A 237 -15.05 1.09 -17.42
C PRO A 237 -16.23 1.66 -16.63
N ASP A 238 -17.38 1.87 -17.29
CA ASP A 238 -18.55 2.52 -16.66
C ASP A 238 -19.02 1.82 -15.39
N ASN A 239 -19.01 0.48 -15.39
CA ASN A 239 -19.37 -0.33 -14.22
C ASN A 239 -18.34 -0.27 -13.07
N GLN A 240 -17.16 0.33 -13.28
CA GLN A 240 -16.12 0.50 -12.26
C GLN A 240 -16.02 1.94 -11.74
N LYS A 241 -16.58 2.92 -12.46
CA LYS A 241 -16.48 4.34 -12.08
C LYS A 241 -17.03 4.65 -10.70
N PHE A 242 -18.09 3.94 -10.29
CA PHE A 242 -18.69 4.15 -8.97
C PHE A 242 -17.73 3.69 -7.85
N LYS A 243 -17.08 2.54 -8.02
CA LYS A 243 -16.03 2.06 -7.08
C LYS A 243 -14.82 2.99 -7.07
N ALA A 244 -14.40 3.47 -8.24
CA ALA A 244 -13.31 4.44 -8.35
C ALA A 244 -13.62 5.75 -7.60
N ALA A 245 -14.87 6.25 -7.69
CA ALA A 245 -15.31 7.41 -6.90
C ALA A 245 -15.24 7.14 -5.39
N ALA A 246 -15.67 5.95 -4.97
CA ALA A 246 -15.62 5.56 -3.56
C ALA A 246 -14.19 5.46 -3.02
N ILE A 247 -13.25 4.96 -3.83
CA ILE A 247 -11.82 4.92 -3.47
C ILE A 247 -11.27 6.34 -3.32
N LEU A 248 -11.54 7.23 -4.25
CA LEU A 248 -11.13 8.64 -4.13
C LEU A 248 -11.71 9.31 -2.88
N ASP A 249 -12.97 9.03 -2.57
CA ASP A 249 -13.65 9.58 -1.38
C ASP A 249 -12.99 9.09 -0.08
N ILE A 250 -12.68 7.79 0.02
CA ILE A 250 -12.10 7.20 1.23
C ILE A 250 -10.65 7.66 1.47
N TYR A 251 -9.92 7.94 0.40
CA TYR A 251 -8.58 8.53 0.47
C TYR A 251 -8.59 10.05 0.67
N GLY A 252 -9.76 10.69 0.74
CA GLY A 252 -9.89 12.11 1.08
C GLY A 252 -9.85 13.08 -0.09
N TYR A 253 -10.21 12.63 -1.29
CA TYR A 253 -10.27 13.44 -2.52
C TYR A 253 -11.69 13.66 -3.01
N PRO A 254 -12.53 14.44 -2.27
CA PRO A 254 -13.97 14.59 -2.57
C PRO A 254 -14.24 15.23 -3.92
N GLU A 255 -13.41 16.17 -4.38
CA GLU A 255 -13.59 16.82 -5.69
C GLU A 255 -13.38 15.83 -6.84
N ALA A 256 -12.33 15.01 -6.74
CA ALA A 256 -12.05 13.95 -7.70
C ALA A 256 -13.14 12.85 -7.65
N ALA A 257 -13.59 12.47 -6.45
CA ALA A 257 -14.70 11.54 -6.27
C ALA A 257 -16.00 12.08 -6.88
N HIS A 258 -16.32 13.35 -6.64
CA HIS A 258 -17.50 14.00 -7.23
C HIS A 258 -17.44 14.04 -8.75
N ARG A 259 -16.27 14.39 -9.32
CA ARG A 259 -16.06 14.32 -10.77
C ARG A 259 -16.27 12.91 -11.31
N MET A 260 -15.76 11.89 -10.60
CA MET A 260 -15.94 10.50 -10.99
C MET A 260 -17.40 10.06 -10.90
N LEU A 261 -18.14 10.47 -9.86
CA LEU A 261 -19.59 10.21 -9.75
C LEU A 261 -20.38 10.80 -10.93
N LYS A 262 -20.01 12.00 -11.40
CA LYS A 262 -20.60 12.59 -12.63
C LYS A 262 -20.31 11.74 -13.86
N LEU A 263 -19.07 11.26 -14.02
CA LEU A 263 -18.71 10.34 -15.10
C LEU A 263 -19.42 8.99 -15.00
N ALA A 264 -19.76 8.55 -13.79
CA ALA A 264 -20.55 7.36 -13.51
C ALA A 264 -22.07 7.60 -13.71
N LYS A 265 -22.48 8.81 -14.11
CA LYS A 265 -23.87 9.22 -14.27
C LYS A 265 -24.71 9.04 -12.99
N ALA A 266 -24.10 9.30 -11.82
CA ALA A 266 -24.82 9.34 -10.56
C ALA A 266 -25.94 10.41 -10.62
N ASP A 267 -27.07 10.12 -9.96
CA ASP A 267 -28.19 11.06 -9.90
C ASP A 267 -27.87 12.30 -9.03
N SER A 268 -28.72 13.33 -9.12
CA SER A 268 -28.52 14.58 -8.40
C SER A 268 -28.57 14.39 -6.87
N GLU A 269 -29.44 13.51 -6.38
CA GLU A 269 -29.57 13.22 -4.95
C GLU A 269 -28.27 12.65 -4.37
N MET A 270 -27.66 11.68 -5.06
CA MET A 270 -26.38 11.11 -4.65
C MET A 270 -25.25 12.15 -4.68
N LEU A 271 -25.21 13.01 -5.70
CA LEU A 271 -24.20 14.07 -5.81
C LEU A 271 -24.35 15.09 -4.68
N GLU A 272 -25.56 15.52 -4.35
CA GLU A 272 -25.85 16.43 -3.24
C GLU A 272 -25.51 15.80 -1.89
N LYS A 273 -25.89 14.54 -1.69
CA LYS A 273 -25.58 13.78 -0.48
C LYS A 273 -24.06 13.64 -0.26
N HIS A 274 -23.31 13.38 -1.32
CA HIS A 274 -21.86 13.32 -1.25
C HIS A 274 -21.26 14.66 -0.81
N LEU A 275 -21.65 15.78 -1.41
CA LEU A 275 -21.19 17.12 -1.05
C LEU A 275 -21.58 17.50 0.39
N SER A 276 -22.84 17.24 0.77
CA SER A 276 -23.33 17.48 2.13
C SER A 276 -22.52 16.68 3.17
N THR A 277 -22.19 15.44 2.87
CA THR A 277 -21.37 14.59 3.75
C THR A 277 -20.00 15.23 3.99
N TRP A 278 -19.34 15.77 2.96
CA TRP A 278 -18.04 16.42 3.09
C TRP A 278 -18.11 17.77 3.81
N ASN A 279 -19.09 18.59 3.52
CA ASN A 279 -19.26 19.89 4.18
C ASN A 279 -19.48 19.76 5.70
N ASN A 280 -20.03 18.64 6.15
CA ASN A 280 -20.30 18.35 7.57
C ASN A 280 -19.19 17.50 8.24
N ARG A 281 -18.10 17.15 7.55
CA ARG A 281 -16.97 16.42 8.14
C ARG A 281 -16.17 17.34 9.04
N PRO A 282 -15.77 16.92 10.24
CA PRO A 282 -14.76 17.62 11.01
C PRO A 282 -13.42 17.60 10.24
N LYS A 283 -12.65 18.70 10.34
CA LYS A 283 -11.36 18.83 9.65
C LYS A 283 -10.45 17.64 10.01
N LEU A 284 -9.96 16.93 8.99
CA LEU A 284 -9.02 15.83 9.16
C LEU A 284 -7.69 16.39 9.70
N ARG A 285 -7.26 15.93 10.88
CA ARG A 285 -5.94 16.19 11.43
C ARG A 285 -5.13 14.89 11.44
N GLY A 286 -3.99 14.88 10.73
CA GLY A 286 -3.03 13.78 10.71
C GLY A 286 -3.03 12.92 9.43
N PRO A 287 -1.99 12.11 9.21
CA PRO A 287 -1.78 11.34 8.00
C PRO A 287 -2.75 10.16 7.90
N ILE A 288 -3.69 10.26 6.97
CA ILE A 288 -4.70 9.22 6.70
C ILE A 288 -4.04 7.92 6.23
N LEU A 289 -2.97 8.02 5.43
CA LEU A 289 -2.30 6.86 4.83
C LEU A 289 -1.68 5.91 5.86
N ARG A 290 -1.17 6.40 7.00
CA ARG A 290 -0.58 5.56 8.06
C ARG A 290 -1.57 4.58 8.67
N ARG A 291 -2.84 4.98 8.83
CA ARG A 291 -3.88 4.10 9.36
C ARG A 291 -4.34 3.06 8.34
N ILE A 292 -4.30 3.44 7.06
CA ILE A 292 -4.66 2.55 5.95
C ILE A 292 -3.63 1.43 5.78
N LEU A 293 -2.37 1.66 6.18
CA LEU A 293 -1.30 0.67 6.07
C LEU A 293 -1.27 -0.38 7.17
N GLY A 294 -2.09 -0.25 8.22
CA GLY A 294 -2.07 -1.19 9.35
C GLY A 294 -0.73 -1.21 10.11
N GLN A 295 0.15 -0.23 9.88
CA GLN A 295 1.44 -0.13 10.56
C GLN A 295 1.22 0.19 12.03
N LYS A 296 1.29 -0.85 12.86
CA LYS A 296 1.45 -0.70 14.31
C LYS A 296 2.77 0.00 14.58
N GLU A 297 2.79 0.83 15.61
CA GLU A 297 3.80 1.79 16.09
C GLU A 297 5.27 1.32 16.24
N ASP A 298 5.67 0.18 15.68
CA ASP A 298 7.03 -0.38 15.86
C ASP A 298 8.11 0.20 14.94
N LEU A 299 7.74 0.98 13.94
CA LEU A 299 8.65 1.95 13.31
C LEU A 299 8.56 3.25 14.11
N TYR A 300 9.56 3.54 14.91
CA TYR A 300 9.69 4.75 15.72
C TYR A 300 9.64 6.00 14.81
N ILE A 301 8.44 6.41 14.48
CA ILE A 301 8.15 7.64 13.73
C ILE A 301 7.50 8.59 14.71
N ALA A 302 8.31 9.44 15.35
CA ALA A 302 7.77 10.50 16.18
C ALA A 302 7.02 11.51 15.28
N PRO A 303 5.81 11.97 15.69
CA PRO A 303 5.09 13.00 14.96
C PRO A 303 5.94 14.27 14.86
N LEU A 304 5.83 14.98 13.74
CA LEU A 304 6.29 16.35 13.63
C LEU A 304 5.35 17.21 14.48
N THR A 305 5.83 17.65 15.64
CA THR A 305 5.26 18.78 16.38
C THR A 305 5.91 20.05 15.92
#